data_46c10b99c85e49d4e9b099403aaedbfa
#
_entry.id   46c10b99c85e49d4e9b099403aaedbfa
#
_cell.length_a   1.000
_cell.length_b   1.000
_cell.length_c   1.000
_cell.angle_alpha   90.00
_cell.angle_beta   90.00
_cell.angle_gamma   90.00
#
_symmetry.space_group_name_H-M   'P 1'
#
loop_
_entity.id
_entity.type
_entity.pdbx_description
1 polymer ?
#
loop_
_entity_poly.entity_id
_entity_poly.type
_entity_poly.pdbx_seq_one_letter_code
_entity_poly.pdbx_strand_id
1 'polypeptide(L)'
;MVDNEELNNLKSNKNSPSIGNIQSIQPKFANMPLKEYCIKASYNSAVSGKSVNKDMIKYVLNRGCRFLDFEVFYTKNNENFVPVVAESSDPEFKRFDTDNHITLESAFSTMVSNAFSGNSPNKKDPLFIHLRIKTKDTNCYSSIAKLIDSILKVKLYEGEITKDTKMEELMGKVVIIVDKTIHRDYKDYAKCKGSDMKCYD
;
A
#
# COMPACT_ATOMS: atom_id res chain seq x y z
N MET A 1 3.86 2.28 -24.80
CA MET A 1 4.52 2.91 -23.62
C MET A 1 3.48 3.85 -23.06
N VAL A 2 2.95 3.61 -21.86
CA VAL A 2 1.99 4.54 -21.24
C VAL A 2 2.76 5.80 -20.91
N ASP A 3 2.29 6.95 -21.43
CA ASP A 3 2.95 8.22 -21.21
C ASP A 3 2.78 8.66 -19.76
N ASN A 4 3.89 8.84 -19.06
CA ASN A 4 3.96 9.24 -17.65
C ASN A 4 4.20 10.75 -17.51
N GLU A 5 3.59 11.55 -18.39
CA GLU A 5 3.79 12.99 -18.44
C GLU A 5 3.59 13.65 -17.06
N GLU A 6 2.52 13.30 -16.37
CA GLU A 6 2.22 13.88 -15.04
C GLU A 6 3.26 13.49 -13.99
N LEU A 7 3.71 12.23 -13.96
CA LEU A 7 4.81 11.82 -13.07
C LEU A 7 6.12 12.53 -13.42
N ASN A 8 6.39 12.74 -14.70
CA ASN A 8 7.57 13.49 -15.13
C ASN A 8 7.48 14.96 -14.70
N ASN A 9 6.29 15.57 -14.80
CA ASN A 9 6.02 16.92 -14.30
C ASN A 9 6.19 16.99 -12.77
N LEU A 10 5.71 16.00 -12.02
CA LEU A 10 5.93 15.92 -10.56
C LEU A 10 7.42 15.82 -10.20
N LYS A 11 8.19 15.01 -10.94
CA LYS A 11 9.64 14.84 -10.74
C LYS A 11 10.44 16.10 -11.08
N SER A 12 10.03 16.82 -12.12
CA SER A 12 10.71 18.04 -12.61
C SER A 12 10.31 19.31 -11.87
N ASN A 13 9.27 19.27 -11.04
CA ASN A 13 8.76 20.44 -10.32
C ASN A 13 9.77 20.93 -9.28
N LYS A 14 10.53 21.98 -9.62
CA LYS A 14 11.52 22.62 -8.76
C LYS A 14 10.93 23.28 -7.50
N ASN A 15 9.62 23.57 -7.51
CA ASN A 15 8.88 24.13 -6.37
C ASN A 15 8.36 23.06 -5.41
N SER A 16 8.63 21.80 -5.69
CA SER A 16 8.26 20.71 -4.77
C SER A 16 9.01 20.90 -3.45
N PRO A 17 8.31 20.87 -2.29
CA PRO A 17 8.94 21.06 -1.00
C PRO A 17 10.15 20.14 -0.83
N SER A 18 11.24 20.68 -0.32
CA SER A 18 12.46 19.92 -0.03
C SER A 18 12.14 18.75 0.91
N ILE A 19 12.65 17.56 0.57
CA ILE A 19 12.59 16.36 1.45
C ILE A 19 13.68 16.42 2.52
N GLY A 20 14.51 17.45 2.53
CA GLY A 20 15.76 17.49 3.29
C GLY A 20 15.65 17.25 4.80
N ASN A 21 14.44 17.35 5.38
CA ASN A 21 14.22 17.16 6.81
C ASN A 21 13.49 15.87 7.16
N ILE A 22 13.10 15.05 6.15
CA ILE A 22 12.45 13.77 6.42
C ILE A 22 13.51 12.71 6.67
N GLN A 23 13.46 12.10 7.83
CA GLN A 23 14.35 11.01 8.25
C GLN A 23 13.59 10.03 9.14
N SER A 24 14.14 8.83 9.33
CA SER A 24 13.56 7.83 10.20
C SER A 24 13.41 8.33 11.63
N ILE A 25 12.35 7.87 12.30
CA ILE A 25 12.11 8.11 13.73
C ILE A 25 13.33 7.63 14.52
N GLN A 26 13.86 8.51 15.36
CA GLN A 26 14.98 8.14 16.24
C GLN A 26 14.46 7.23 17.36
N PRO A 27 15.24 6.20 17.79
CA PRO A 27 14.80 5.24 18.82
C PRO A 27 14.25 5.87 20.10
N LYS A 28 14.84 6.97 20.54
CA LYS A 28 14.38 7.70 21.73
C LYS A 28 12.96 8.27 21.63
N PHE A 29 12.44 8.43 20.41
CA PHE A 29 11.09 8.92 20.15
C PHE A 29 10.13 7.82 19.71
N ALA A 30 10.57 6.56 19.61
CA ALA A 30 9.75 5.46 19.10
C ALA A 30 8.92 4.76 20.21
N ASN A 31 9.09 5.14 21.48
CA ASN A 31 8.43 4.52 22.62
C ASN A 31 7.00 5.03 22.90
N MET A 32 6.54 6.02 22.14
CA MET A 32 5.18 6.56 22.30
C MET A 32 4.15 5.73 21.52
N PRO A 33 2.88 5.77 21.95
CA PRO A 33 1.78 5.14 21.19
C PRO A 33 1.66 5.68 19.76
N LEU A 34 1.24 4.84 18.83
CA LEU A 34 1.09 5.17 17.41
C LEU A 34 0.27 6.46 17.18
N LYS A 35 -0.76 6.69 17.98
CA LYS A 35 -1.64 7.88 17.92
C LYS A 35 -0.93 9.22 18.12
N GLU A 36 0.28 9.22 18.67
CA GLU A 36 1.07 10.45 18.93
C GLU A 36 1.91 10.88 17.72
N TYR A 37 1.85 10.14 16.60
CA TYR A 37 2.65 10.44 15.41
C TYR A 37 1.81 10.95 14.26
N CYS A 38 2.38 11.88 13.51
CA CYS A 38 1.87 12.28 12.19
C CYS A 38 2.58 11.46 11.12
N ILE A 39 1.83 10.64 10.38
CA ILE A 39 2.36 9.78 9.33
C ILE A 39 2.02 10.39 7.97
N LYS A 40 3.05 10.63 7.16
CA LYS A 40 2.85 11.13 5.81
C LYS A 40 2.18 10.07 4.94
N ALA A 41 1.02 10.41 4.38
CA ALA A 41 0.20 9.52 3.57
C ALA A 41 0.19 9.92 2.09
N SER A 42 -0.15 8.94 1.24
CA SER A 42 -0.44 9.12 -0.18
C SER A 42 -1.73 8.37 -0.51
N TYR A 43 -2.68 9.07 -1.12
CA TYR A 43 -3.92 8.49 -1.63
C TYR A 43 -3.70 7.97 -3.05
N ASN A 44 -4.33 6.84 -3.42
CA ASN A 44 -4.15 6.17 -4.73
C ASN A 44 -2.67 6.14 -5.17
N SER A 45 -1.82 5.57 -4.33
CA SER A 45 -0.35 5.74 -4.33
C SER A 45 0.37 5.23 -5.58
N ALA A 46 -0.33 4.55 -6.49
CA ALA A 46 0.20 4.10 -7.78
C ALA A 46 -0.33 4.92 -8.95
N VAL A 47 -1.28 5.85 -8.73
CA VAL A 47 -1.97 6.59 -9.79
C VAL A 47 -1.28 7.93 -10.05
N SER A 48 -1.09 8.24 -11.31
CA SER A 48 -0.58 9.52 -11.81
C SER A 48 -1.39 9.90 -13.04
N GLY A 49 -2.29 10.87 -12.90
CA GLY A 49 -3.31 11.16 -13.91
C GLY A 49 -4.16 9.91 -14.19
N LYS A 50 -4.25 9.51 -15.46
CA LYS A 50 -4.95 8.28 -15.87
C LYS A 50 -4.07 7.03 -15.90
N SER A 51 -2.82 7.12 -15.45
CA SER A 51 -1.87 6.02 -15.50
C SER A 51 -1.63 5.43 -14.12
N VAL A 52 -1.66 4.11 -14.04
CA VAL A 52 -1.23 3.34 -12.86
C VAL A 52 0.16 2.77 -13.13
N ASN A 53 1.13 3.07 -12.26
CA ASN A 53 2.49 2.62 -12.47
C ASN A 53 3.31 2.48 -11.18
N LYS A 54 4.34 1.65 -11.26
CA LYS A 54 5.27 1.38 -10.14
C LYS A 54 6.16 2.56 -9.79
N ASP A 55 6.45 3.43 -10.76
CA ASP A 55 7.34 4.55 -10.51
C ASP A 55 6.68 5.63 -9.65
N MET A 56 5.33 5.72 -9.69
CA MET A 56 4.60 6.56 -8.74
C MET A 56 4.74 6.03 -7.31
N ILE A 57 4.67 4.71 -7.09
CA ILE A 57 4.92 4.10 -5.77
C ILE A 57 6.33 4.46 -5.27
N LYS A 58 7.35 4.31 -6.13
CA LYS A 58 8.73 4.70 -5.79
C LYS A 58 8.83 6.20 -5.47
N TYR A 59 8.15 7.02 -6.27
CA TYR A 59 8.15 8.47 -6.07
C TYR A 59 7.60 8.86 -4.70
N VAL A 60 6.42 8.36 -4.30
CA VAL A 60 5.83 8.70 -2.99
C VAL A 60 6.66 8.17 -1.82
N LEU A 61 7.27 6.99 -1.94
CA LEU A 61 8.20 6.45 -0.94
C LEU A 61 9.44 7.33 -0.81
N ASN A 62 10.03 7.78 -1.92
CA ASN A 62 11.18 8.69 -1.94
C ASN A 62 10.82 10.08 -1.38
N ARG A 63 9.55 10.45 -1.39
CA ARG A 63 9.01 11.65 -0.74
C ARG A 63 8.67 11.43 0.75
N GLY A 64 9.01 10.26 1.30
CA GLY A 64 8.85 9.92 2.71
C GLY A 64 7.44 9.51 3.12
N CYS A 65 6.55 9.18 2.19
CA CYS A 65 5.24 8.63 2.53
C CYS A 65 5.41 7.25 3.16
N ARG A 66 4.67 7.00 4.26
CA ARG A 66 4.67 5.76 5.01
C ARG A 66 3.28 5.17 5.21
N PHE A 67 2.25 5.85 4.75
CA PHE A 67 0.90 5.33 4.63
C PHE A 67 0.52 5.40 3.14
N LEU A 68 0.43 4.24 2.49
CA LEU A 68 0.11 4.13 1.07
C LEU A 68 -1.27 3.51 0.90
N ASP A 69 -2.10 4.13 0.09
CA ASP A 69 -3.49 3.74 -0.16
C ASP A 69 -3.66 3.23 -1.60
N PHE A 70 -4.45 2.15 -1.76
CA PHE A 70 -4.70 1.53 -3.05
C PHE A 70 -6.16 1.07 -3.19
N GLU A 71 -6.76 1.32 -4.34
CA GLU A 71 -7.97 0.61 -4.78
C GLU A 71 -7.57 -0.69 -5.45
N VAL A 72 -8.18 -1.79 -4.99
CA VAL A 72 -7.88 -3.14 -5.47
C VAL A 72 -9.12 -3.75 -6.10
N PHE A 73 -8.97 -4.17 -7.35
CA PHE A 73 -10.01 -4.83 -8.13
C PHE A 73 -9.61 -6.27 -8.43
N TYR A 74 -10.57 -7.10 -8.85
CA TYR A 74 -10.30 -8.46 -9.26
C TYR A 74 -10.72 -8.64 -10.72
N THR A 75 -9.76 -8.75 -11.60
CA THR A 75 -10.00 -8.80 -13.04
C THR A 75 -9.03 -9.73 -13.76
N LYS A 76 -9.34 -10.05 -15.01
CA LYS A 76 -8.45 -10.84 -15.86
C LYS A 76 -7.18 -10.05 -16.18
N ASN A 77 -6.04 -10.67 -15.91
CA ASN A 77 -4.74 -10.28 -16.44
C ASN A 77 -4.22 -11.47 -17.24
N ASN A 78 -4.23 -11.35 -18.57
CA ASN A 78 -4.11 -12.47 -19.51
C ASN A 78 -5.26 -13.49 -19.30
N GLU A 79 -4.95 -14.74 -18.94
CA GLU A 79 -5.95 -15.81 -18.79
C GLU A 79 -6.49 -15.96 -17.36
N ASN A 80 -5.81 -15.38 -16.35
CA ASN A 80 -6.14 -15.58 -14.94
C ASN A 80 -6.76 -14.34 -14.32
N PHE A 81 -7.71 -14.56 -13.40
CA PHE A 81 -8.19 -13.49 -12.51
C PHE A 81 -7.17 -13.24 -11.40
N VAL A 82 -6.77 -11.99 -11.23
CA VAL A 82 -5.78 -11.56 -10.22
C VAL A 82 -6.20 -10.25 -9.58
N PRO A 83 -5.75 -9.97 -8.34
CA PRO A 83 -5.89 -8.65 -7.76
C PRO A 83 -5.03 -7.63 -8.53
N VAL A 84 -5.65 -6.52 -8.93
CA VAL A 84 -4.97 -5.42 -9.63
C VAL A 84 -5.23 -4.10 -8.93
N VAL A 85 -4.31 -3.16 -9.08
CA VAL A 85 -4.43 -1.78 -8.63
C VAL A 85 -4.89 -0.92 -9.81
N ALA A 86 -5.97 -0.20 -9.61
CA ALA A 86 -6.55 0.76 -10.56
C ALA A 86 -7.29 1.86 -9.78
N GLU A 87 -7.98 2.74 -10.47
CA GLU A 87 -8.90 3.72 -9.89
C GLU A 87 -10.25 3.64 -10.60
N SER A 88 -11.35 3.80 -9.84
CA SER A 88 -12.69 3.82 -10.40
C SER A 88 -13.64 4.68 -9.58
N SER A 89 -14.35 5.56 -10.26
CA SER A 89 -15.53 6.28 -9.76
C SER A 89 -16.84 5.52 -10.00
N ASP A 90 -16.80 4.39 -10.73
CA ASP A 90 -17.98 3.57 -11.00
C ASP A 90 -18.45 2.86 -9.71
N PRO A 91 -19.66 3.13 -9.19
CA PRO A 91 -20.16 2.52 -7.97
C PRO A 91 -20.35 0.99 -8.07
N GLU A 92 -20.39 0.45 -9.29
CA GLU A 92 -20.47 -0.99 -9.54
C GLU A 92 -19.12 -1.63 -9.85
N PHE A 93 -18.05 -0.82 -9.92
CA PHE A 93 -16.65 -1.26 -10.16
C PHE A 93 -16.45 -2.04 -11.46
N LYS A 94 -17.26 -1.75 -12.49
CA LYS A 94 -17.21 -2.42 -13.79
C LYS A 94 -16.25 -1.74 -14.77
N ARG A 95 -15.93 -0.48 -14.53
CA ARG A 95 -15.05 0.33 -15.39
C ARG A 95 -13.98 1.02 -14.56
N PHE A 96 -12.79 1.11 -15.12
CA PHE A 96 -11.70 1.89 -14.52
C PHE A 96 -11.69 3.30 -15.12
N ASP A 97 -11.30 4.26 -14.29
CA ASP A 97 -11.03 5.64 -14.74
C ASP A 97 -9.59 5.76 -15.25
N THR A 98 -8.75 4.79 -14.91
CA THR A 98 -7.37 4.68 -15.39
C THR A 98 -7.28 3.90 -16.70
N ASP A 99 -6.37 4.31 -17.59
CA ASP A 99 -6.17 3.70 -18.92
C ASP A 99 -5.51 2.33 -18.84
N ASN A 100 -4.87 2.01 -17.68
CA ASN A 100 -4.21 0.75 -17.40
C ASN A 100 -4.37 0.37 -15.94
N HIS A 101 -3.86 -0.81 -15.60
CA HIS A 101 -3.70 -1.28 -14.23
C HIS A 101 -2.35 -1.99 -14.05
N ILE A 102 -1.94 -2.20 -12.80
CA ILE A 102 -0.81 -3.07 -12.44
C ILE A 102 -1.30 -4.17 -11.50
N THR A 103 -0.63 -5.34 -11.48
CA THR A 103 -0.97 -6.38 -10.52
C THR A 103 -0.61 -5.94 -9.09
N LEU A 104 -1.41 -6.36 -8.11
CA LEU A 104 -1.10 -6.10 -6.69
C LEU A 104 0.22 -6.75 -6.28
N GLU A 105 0.56 -7.91 -6.86
CA GLU A 105 1.86 -8.56 -6.72
C GLU A 105 3.01 -7.62 -7.08
N SER A 106 2.91 -6.97 -8.25
CA SER A 106 3.91 -6.01 -8.72
C SER A 106 4.00 -4.78 -7.81
N ALA A 107 2.86 -4.30 -7.30
CA ALA A 107 2.82 -3.19 -6.34
C ALA A 107 3.50 -3.58 -5.02
N PHE A 108 3.16 -4.73 -4.42
CA PHE A 108 3.78 -5.21 -3.18
C PHE A 108 5.28 -5.40 -3.32
N SER A 109 5.73 -6.06 -4.40
CA SER A 109 7.15 -6.24 -4.68
C SER A 109 7.90 -4.91 -4.80
N THR A 110 7.28 -3.92 -5.45
CA THR A 110 7.85 -2.57 -5.58
C THR A 110 7.94 -1.86 -4.22
N MET A 111 6.90 -1.98 -3.39
CA MET A 111 6.89 -1.37 -2.05
C MET A 111 7.99 -1.95 -1.15
N VAL A 112 8.09 -3.27 -1.05
CA VAL A 112 9.10 -3.92 -0.19
C VAL A 112 10.52 -3.59 -0.65
N SER A 113 10.76 -3.60 -1.95
CA SER A 113 12.10 -3.32 -2.52
C SER A 113 12.55 -1.86 -2.32
N ASN A 114 11.61 -0.92 -2.10
CA ASN A 114 11.95 0.50 -2.04
C ASN A 114 11.70 1.14 -0.66
N ALA A 115 10.73 0.64 0.12
CA ALA A 115 10.39 1.26 1.39
C ALA A 115 11.48 1.11 2.45
N PHE A 116 12.15 -0.04 2.52
CA PHE A 116 13.13 -0.38 3.55
C PHE A 116 14.57 -0.31 3.07
N SER A 117 14.79 0.15 1.85
CA SER A 117 16.10 0.25 1.21
C SER A 117 16.14 1.45 0.25
N GLY A 118 17.22 1.59 -0.50
CA GLY A 118 17.33 2.58 -1.56
C GLY A 118 17.29 4.03 -1.06
N ASN A 119 16.57 4.86 -1.80
CA ASN A 119 16.51 6.32 -1.61
C ASN A 119 15.40 6.79 -0.65
N SER A 120 14.67 5.87 -0.01
CA SER A 120 13.65 6.26 0.96
C SER A 120 14.30 6.93 2.17
N PRO A 121 13.92 8.18 2.52
CA PRO A 121 14.59 8.95 3.57
C PRO A 121 14.36 8.38 4.97
N ASN A 122 13.24 7.69 5.17
CA ASN A 122 12.78 7.13 6.45
C ASN A 122 12.61 5.61 6.41
N LYS A 123 13.60 4.91 5.84
CA LYS A 123 13.58 3.46 5.56
C LYS A 123 13.51 2.55 6.79
N LYS A 124 13.67 3.07 7.99
CA LYS A 124 13.51 2.31 9.25
C LYS A 124 12.10 2.38 9.80
N ASP A 125 11.28 3.33 9.34
CA ASP A 125 9.93 3.53 9.82
C ASP A 125 8.99 2.42 9.31
N PRO A 126 7.86 2.17 9.98
CA PRO A 126 6.86 1.23 9.50
C PRO A 126 6.27 1.69 8.16
N LEU A 127 5.78 0.73 7.38
CA LEU A 127 5.02 0.98 6.16
C LEU A 127 3.59 0.48 6.36
N PHE A 128 2.64 1.40 6.33
CA PHE A 128 1.21 1.10 6.34
C PHE A 128 0.70 0.99 4.91
N ILE A 129 0.04 -0.11 4.60
CA ILE A 129 -0.57 -0.37 3.29
C ILE A 129 -2.07 -0.50 3.49
N HIS A 130 -2.83 0.46 2.98
CA HIS A 130 -4.28 0.48 3.03
C HIS A 130 -4.86 -0.07 1.72
N LEU A 131 -5.69 -1.11 1.84
CA LEU A 131 -6.33 -1.77 0.71
C LEU A 131 -7.84 -1.52 0.75
N ARG A 132 -8.33 -0.75 -0.21
CA ARG A 132 -9.75 -0.57 -0.50
C ARG A 132 -10.17 -1.58 -1.56
N ILE A 133 -10.66 -2.74 -1.13
CA ILE A 133 -10.96 -3.86 -2.02
C ILE A 133 -12.34 -3.63 -2.67
N LYS A 134 -12.36 -3.38 -3.98
CA LYS A 134 -13.50 -2.98 -4.79
C LYS A 134 -14.06 -4.17 -5.60
N THR A 135 -14.40 -5.25 -4.91
CA THR A 135 -15.03 -6.43 -5.52
C THR A 135 -15.84 -7.21 -4.50
N LYS A 136 -16.88 -7.90 -4.98
CA LYS A 136 -17.66 -8.86 -4.20
C LYS A 136 -17.14 -10.30 -4.34
N ASP A 137 -16.19 -10.54 -5.24
CA ASP A 137 -15.60 -11.86 -5.45
C ASP A 137 -14.66 -12.23 -4.29
N THR A 138 -15.06 -13.26 -3.54
CA THR A 138 -14.31 -13.73 -2.37
C THR A 138 -12.95 -14.32 -2.70
N ASN A 139 -12.74 -14.80 -3.95
CA ASN A 139 -11.44 -15.29 -4.41
C ASN A 139 -10.37 -14.20 -4.42
N CYS A 140 -10.78 -12.92 -4.56
CA CYS A 140 -9.85 -11.79 -4.47
C CYS A 140 -9.17 -11.77 -3.11
N TYR A 141 -9.92 -11.94 -2.01
CA TYR A 141 -9.38 -11.91 -0.65
C TYR A 141 -8.39 -13.05 -0.40
N SER A 142 -8.73 -14.27 -0.84
CA SER A 142 -7.80 -15.41 -0.79
C SER A 142 -6.52 -15.17 -1.59
N SER A 143 -6.65 -14.54 -2.77
CA SER A 143 -5.50 -14.19 -3.61
C SER A 143 -4.63 -13.12 -2.96
N ILE A 144 -5.24 -12.08 -2.35
CA ILE A 144 -4.50 -11.04 -1.61
C ILE A 144 -3.77 -11.66 -0.41
N ALA A 145 -4.43 -12.54 0.36
CA ALA A 145 -3.80 -13.21 1.50
C ALA A 145 -2.58 -14.03 1.09
N LYS A 146 -2.65 -14.75 -0.05
CA LYS A 146 -1.50 -15.46 -0.62
C LYS A 146 -0.35 -14.52 -0.99
N LEU A 147 -0.65 -13.37 -1.59
CA LEU A 147 0.37 -12.36 -1.94
C LEU A 147 1.03 -11.77 -0.69
N ILE A 148 0.24 -11.50 0.37
CA ILE A 148 0.77 -11.03 1.65
C ILE A 148 1.74 -12.08 2.23
N ASP A 149 1.33 -13.35 2.27
CA ASP A 149 2.17 -14.44 2.78
C ASP A 149 3.44 -14.62 1.95
N SER A 150 3.36 -14.59 0.63
CA SER A 150 4.51 -14.83 -0.24
C SER A 150 5.51 -13.66 -0.31
N ILE A 151 5.03 -12.40 -0.22
CA ILE A 151 5.86 -11.22 -0.51
C ILE A 151 6.16 -10.43 0.77
N LEU A 152 5.18 -10.27 1.67
CA LEU A 152 5.27 -9.35 2.80
C LEU A 152 5.63 -10.04 4.11
N LYS A 153 5.45 -11.37 4.24
CA LYS A 153 5.57 -12.15 5.48
C LYS A 153 6.81 -11.81 6.33
N VAL A 154 7.96 -11.69 5.69
CA VAL A 154 9.24 -11.41 6.40
C VAL A 154 9.21 -10.07 7.14
N LYS A 155 8.44 -9.11 6.64
CA LYS A 155 8.28 -7.75 7.20
C LYS A 155 6.93 -7.52 7.86
N LEU A 156 6.00 -8.47 7.74
CA LEU A 156 4.63 -8.28 8.22
C LEU A 156 4.61 -8.13 9.74
N TYR A 157 3.87 -7.13 10.22
CA TYR A 157 3.51 -7.03 11.62
C TYR A 157 2.32 -7.96 11.89
N GLU A 158 2.52 -8.97 12.73
CA GLU A 158 1.51 -9.98 13.04
C GLU A 158 0.71 -9.68 14.32
N GLY A 159 1.10 -8.64 15.06
CA GLY A 159 0.41 -8.20 16.26
C GLY A 159 -0.93 -7.51 15.97
N GLU A 160 -1.73 -7.32 16.99
CA GLU A 160 -2.92 -6.48 16.95
C GLU A 160 -2.51 -5.02 17.18
N ILE A 161 -3.06 -4.09 16.39
CA ILE A 161 -2.85 -2.66 16.62
C ILE A 161 -3.98 -2.14 17.49
N THR A 162 -3.60 -1.54 18.60
CA THR A 162 -4.49 -0.87 19.54
C THR A 162 -4.08 0.60 19.69
N LYS A 163 -4.89 1.38 20.38
CA LYS A 163 -4.55 2.77 20.72
C LYS A 163 -3.23 2.93 21.50
N ASP A 164 -2.79 1.87 22.16
CA ASP A 164 -1.60 1.86 23.02
C ASP A 164 -0.41 1.17 22.37
N THR A 165 -0.56 0.61 21.15
CA THR A 165 0.55 0.02 20.38
C THR A 165 1.63 1.06 20.15
N LYS A 166 2.86 0.75 20.56
CA LYS A 166 3.99 1.67 20.45
C LYS A 166 4.60 1.64 19.05
N MET A 167 5.07 2.77 18.59
CA MET A 167 5.75 2.88 17.30
C MET A 167 6.97 1.94 17.20
N GLU A 168 7.70 1.73 18.29
CA GLU A 168 8.89 0.84 18.33
C GLU A 168 8.57 -0.61 17.93
N GLU A 169 7.35 -1.08 18.22
CA GLU A 169 6.89 -2.43 17.84
C GLU A 169 6.69 -2.58 16.33
N LEU A 170 6.42 -1.47 15.64
CA LEU A 170 6.12 -1.40 14.23
C LEU A 170 7.34 -1.07 13.36
N MET A 171 8.43 -0.59 13.96
CA MET A 171 9.62 -0.15 13.22
C MET A 171 10.15 -1.23 12.28
N GLY A 172 10.36 -0.87 11.01
CA GLY A 172 10.84 -1.78 9.96
C GLY A 172 9.82 -2.85 9.52
N LYS A 173 8.57 -2.74 9.94
CA LYS A 173 7.48 -3.67 9.61
C LYS A 173 6.51 -3.09 8.60
N VAL A 174 5.80 -3.99 7.92
CA VAL A 174 4.63 -3.69 7.08
C VAL A 174 3.38 -3.94 7.90
N VAL A 175 2.47 -2.98 7.90
CA VAL A 175 1.13 -3.08 8.51
C VAL A 175 0.10 -3.04 7.39
N ILE A 176 -0.73 -4.08 7.28
CA ILE A 176 -1.84 -4.13 6.30
C ILE A 176 -3.12 -3.66 6.97
N ILE A 177 -3.78 -2.71 6.33
CA ILE A 177 -5.08 -2.17 6.72
C ILE A 177 -6.06 -2.49 5.60
N VAL A 178 -7.22 -3.06 5.94
CA VAL A 178 -8.24 -3.44 4.95
C VAL A 178 -9.53 -2.69 5.22
N ASP A 179 -10.04 -2.01 4.19
CA ASP A 179 -11.37 -1.42 4.24
C ASP A 179 -12.45 -2.51 4.20
N LYS A 180 -13.30 -2.55 5.21
CA LYS A 180 -14.40 -3.52 5.35
C LYS A 180 -15.72 -3.08 4.70
N THR A 181 -15.75 -1.96 3.99
CA THR A 181 -17.00 -1.36 3.50
C THR A 181 -17.80 -2.32 2.63
N ILE A 182 -17.15 -3.14 1.80
CA ILE A 182 -17.81 -4.07 0.88
C ILE A 182 -18.01 -5.45 1.53
N HIS A 183 -17.01 -5.97 2.23
CA HIS A 183 -17.07 -7.26 2.91
C HIS A 183 -16.65 -7.15 4.37
N ARG A 184 -17.63 -7.09 5.27
CA ARG A 184 -17.37 -7.06 6.73
C ARG A 184 -16.71 -8.34 7.22
N ASP A 185 -17.09 -9.47 6.65
CA ASP A 185 -16.66 -10.82 7.05
C ASP A 185 -15.51 -11.33 6.14
N TYR A 186 -14.72 -10.41 5.57
CA TYR A 186 -13.64 -10.78 4.64
C TYR A 186 -12.62 -11.77 5.25
N LYS A 187 -12.48 -11.82 6.57
CA LYS A 187 -11.59 -12.75 7.28
C LYS A 187 -11.92 -14.23 6.99
N ASP A 188 -13.19 -14.52 6.72
CA ASP A 188 -13.65 -15.89 6.38
C ASP A 188 -13.11 -16.34 5.01
N TYR A 189 -12.80 -15.38 4.13
CA TYR A 189 -12.33 -15.63 2.76
C TYR A 189 -10.83 -15.41 2.60
N ALA A 190 -10.20 -14.71 3.53
CA ALA A 190 -8.80 -14.31 3.45
C ALA A 190 -7.84 -15.30 4.11
N LYS A 191 -8.24 -16.58 4.22
CA LYS A 191 -7.42 -17.62 4.84
C LYS A 191 -6.50 -18.27 3.83
N CYS A 192 -5.20 -18.36 4.16
CA CYS A 192 -4.22 -19.19 3.50
C CYS A 192 -3.58 -20.11 4.54
N LYS A 193 -2.93 -21.21 4.08
CA LYS A 193 -2.21 -22.14 4.97
C LYS A 193 -1.23 -21.36 5.86
N GLY A 194 -1.65 -21.07 7.10
CA GLY A 194 -0.82 -20.45 8.13
C GLY A 194 -0.76 -18.93 8.13
N SER A 195 -1.44 -18.22 7.23
CA SER A 195 -1.52 -16.77 7.28
C SER A 195 -2.95 -16.27 7.12
N ASP A 196 -3.35 -15.42 8.04
CA ASP A 196 -4.59 -14.68 8.01
C ASP A 196 -4.30 -13.23 7.61
N MET A 197 -5.11 -12.68 6.71
CA MET A 197 -5.08 -11.24 6.45
C MET A 197 -5.70 -10.53 7.65
N LYS A 198 -4.86 -9.85 8.44
CA LYS A 198 -5.32 -9.13 9.63
C LYS A 198 -5.85 -7.75 9.24
N CYS A 199 -6.97 -7.38 9.84
CA CYS A 199 -7.56 -6.05 9.71
C CYS A 199 -7.26 -5.22 10.95
N TYR A 200 -6.92 -4.00 10.71
CA TYR A 200 -6.84 -2.95 11.73
C TYR A 200 -7.87 -1.89 11.35
N ASP A 201 -8.87 -1.71 12.21
CA ASP A 201 -9.91 -0.68 12.06
C ASP A 201 -9.40 0.69 12.48
#